data_f19548821ce5369800a5f406e20971c8
#
_entry.id   f19548821ce5369800a5f406e20971c8
#
_cell.length_a   1.000
_cell.length_b   1.000
_cell.length_c   1.000
_cell.angle_alpha   90.00
_cell.angle_beta   90.00
_cell.angle_gamma   90.00
#
_symmetry.space_group_name_H-M   'P 1'
#
loop_
_entity.id
_entity.type
_entity.pdbx_description
1 polymer ?
#
loop_
_entity_poly.entity_id
_entity_poly.type
_entity_poly.pdbx_seq_one_letter_code
_entity_poly.pdbx_strand_id
1 'polypeptide(L)'
;MKFFFPDSQDQIGPFFNFDSEEHPVHRVRQRDDLYAHEALRRTPYDGILVSKAIVDGVMDKASKFTEAQRERIYRTGAHDFYRLKNRRRHLEIMGDCGAFTYVEEHEPPYSLEEVIDFYEGVGLDLGVSMDHIVFGYL
;
A
#
# COMPACT_ATOMS: atom_id res chain seq x y z
N MET A 1 17.89 10.59 7.29
CA MET A 1 16.93 9.49 7.54
C MET A 1 15.74 9.69 6.62
N LYS A 2 15.27 8.65 5.93
CA LYS A 2 14.05 8.68 5.11
C LYS A 2 12.88 8.08 5.90
N PHE A 3 11.69 8.64 5.72
CA PHE A 3 10.45 8.13 6.29
C PHE A 3 9.51 7.69 5.16
N PHE A 4 9.00 6.46 5.25
CA PHE A 4 8.02 5.89 4.33
C PHE A 4 6.67 5.76 5.01
N PHE A 5 5.64 6.35 4.40
CA PHE A 5 4.28 6.31 4.89
C PHE A 5 3.64 4.96 4.55
N PRO A 6 3.21 4.16 5.55
CA PRO A 6 2.56 2.88 5.29
C PRO A 6 1.18 3.10 4.66
N ASP A 7 0.96 2.54 3.48
CA ASP A 7 -0.34 2.61 2.81
C ASP A 7 -1.20 1.37 3.11
N SER A 8 -2.44 1.63 3.49
CA SER A 8 -3.50 0.63 3.66
C SER A 8 -4.74 0.98 2.86
N GLN A 9 -4.60 1.65 1.72
CA GLN A 9 -5.69 2.25 0.95
C GLN A 9 -6.36 3.44 1.67
N ASP A 10 -5.55 4.20 2.40
CA ASP A 10 -5.99 5.37 3.13
C ASP A 10 -6.12 6.57 2.20
N GLN A 11 -7.29 6.70 1.59
CA GLN A 11 -7.63 7.80 0.70
C GLN A 11 -8.61 8.77 1.35
N ILE A 12 -8.52 10.03 0.96
CA ILE A 12 -9.34 11.12 1.46
C ILE A 12 -10.35 11.50 0.38
N GLY A 13 -11.63 11.52 0.74
CA GLY A 13 -12.68 12.08 -0.11
C GLY A 13 -12.69 13.61 0.02
N PRO A 14 -12.19 14.38 -0.97
CA PRO A 14 -12.01 15.83 -0.84
C PRO A 14 -13.33 16.60 -0.69
N PHE A 15 -14.44 16.00 -1.06
CA PHE A 15 -15.77 16.60 -1.01
C PHE A 15 -16.68 15.92 0.01
N PHE A 16 -16.10 15.22 0.98
CA PHE A 16 -16.86 14.64 2.09
C PHE A 16 -17.43 15.75 2.97
N ASN A 17 -18.73 15.69 3.22
CA ASN A 17 -19.40 16.63 4.13
C ASN A 17 -19.37 16.06 5.56
N PHE A 18 -18.61 16.70 6.44
CA PHE A 18 -18.44 16.26 7.82
C PHE A 18 -19.68 16.51 8.69
N ASP A 19 -20.55 17.47 8.31
CA ASP A 19 -21.76 17.78 9.08
C ASP A 19 -22.87 16.74 8.83
N SER A 20 -23.04 16.28 7.58
CA SER A 20 -24.02 15.26 7.22
C SER A 20 -23.45 13.84 7.18
N GLU A 21 -22.13 13.71 7.35
CA GLU A 21 -21.40 12.44 7.22
C GLU A 21 -21.60 11.73 5.87
N GLU A 22 -21.76 12.51 4.79
CA GLU A 22 -22.06 12.00 3.46
C GLU A 22 -21.01 12.37 2.43
N HIS A 23 -20.86 11.50 1.43
CA HIS A 23 -20.15 11.79 0.20
C HIS A 23 -21.08 12.33 -0.88
N PRO A 24 -20.56 13.11 -1.85
CA PRO A 24 -21.35 13.51 -3.01
C PRO A 24 -21.90 12.32 -3.78
N VAL A 25 -23.15 12.43 -4.24
CA VAL A 25 -23.86 11.36 -4.97
C VAL A 25 -23.09 10.87 -6.20
N HIS A 26 -22.32 11.75 -6.84
CA HIS A 26 -21.56 11.44 -8.06
C HIS A 26 -20.13 10.96 -7.82
N ARG A 27 -19.73 10.77 -6.54
CA ARG A 27 -18.41 10.29 -6.20
C ARG A 27 -18.16 8.91 -6.81
N VAL A 28 -17.06 8.80 -7.55
CA VAL A 28 -16.51 7.50 -7.96
C VAL A 28 -15.33 7.20 -7.07
N ARG A 29 -15.50 6.23 -6.19
CA ARG A 29 -14.48 5.80 -5.24
C ARG A 29 -13.16 5.51 -5.95
N GLN A 30 -12.05 5.90 -5.38
CA GLN A 30 -10.68 5.82 -5.89
C GLN A 30 -10.35 6.80 -7.05
N ARG A 31 -11.25 7.06 -7.97
CA ARG A 31 -11.05 8.07 -9.00
C ARG A 31 -11.04 9.48 -8.40
N ASP A 32 -12.02 9.75 -7.55
CA ASP A 32 -12.28 11.07 -6.98
C ASP A 32 -11.60 11.25 -5.61
N ASP A 33 -11.15 10.16 -5.00
CA ASP A 33 -10.44 10.17 -3.72
C ASP A 33 -8.94 10.46 -3.94
N LEU A 34 -8.34 11.12 -2.94
CA LEU A 34 -6.95 11.55 -2.97
C LEU A 34 -6.10 10.73 -2.01
N TYR A 35 -4.93 10.35 -2.45
CA TYR A 35 -3.88 9.87 -1.56
C TYR A 35 -3.34 11.03 -0.70
N ALA A 36 -2.75 10.73 0.45
CA ALA A 36 -2.19 11.74 1.34
C ALA A 36 -1.19 12.66 0.62
N HIS A 37 -0.35 12.11 -0.26
CA HIS A 37 0.62 12.89 -1.05
C HIS A 37 -0.02 13.79 -2.11
N GLU A 38 -1.28 13.54 -2.50
CA GLU A 38 -2.04 14.42 -3.40
C GLU A 38 -2.77 15.52 -2.62
N ALA A 39 -3.30 15.18 -1.44
CA ALA A 39 -4.03 16.10 -0.58
C ALA A 39 -3.11 17.14 0.11
N LEU A 40 -1.89 16.75 0.43
CA LEU A 40 -0.92 17.60 1.10
C LEU A 40 -0.17 18.48 0.11
N ARG A 41 -0.12 19.79 0.38
CA ARG A 41 0.65 20.75 -0.42
C ARG A 41 2.15 20.44 -0.41
N ARG A 42 2.66 19.95 0.71
CA ARG A 42 4.03 19.47 0.88
C ARG A 42 4.00 18.16 1.63
N THR A 43 4.54 17.13 1.03
CA THR A 43 4.62 15.80 1.62
C THR A 43 5.70 15.76 2.69
N PRO A 44 5.39 15.42 3.95
CA PRO A 44 6.35 15.36 5.04
C PRO A 44 7.16 14.05 5.11
N TYR A 45 6.98 13.16 4.14
CA TYR A 45 7.64 11.86 4.05
C TYR A 45 8.34 11.69 2.69
N ASP A 46 9.21 10.69 2.59
CA ASP A 46 10.10 10.47 1.46
C ASP A 46 9.56 9.41 0.48
N GLY A 47 8.62 8.60 0.92
CA GLY A 47 8.06 7.54 0.12
C GLY A 47 6.85 6.86 0.74
N ILE A 48 6.39 5.82 0.07
CA ILE A 48 5.25 4.99 0.48
C ILE A 48 5.76 3.58 0.77
N LEU A 49 5.28 2.97 1.85
CA LEU A 49 5.50 1.56 2.17
C LEU A 49 4.28 0.75 1.73
N VAL A 50 4.50 -0.28 0.93
CA VAL A 50 3.45 -1.15 0.38
C VAL A 50 3.72 -2.59 0.78
N SER A 51 2.79 -3.19 1.53
CA SER A 51 2.93 -4.57 2.00
C SER A 51 2.31 -5.58 1.04
N LYS A 52 3.04 -6.65 0.73
CA LYS A 52 2.52 -7.78 -0.05
C LYS A 52 1.23 -8.34 0.56
N ALA A 53 1.21 -8.54 1.87
CA ALA A 53 0.03 -9.06 2.58
C ALA A 53 -1.21 -8.15 2.46
N ILE A 54 -1.01 -6.84 2.35
CA ILE A 54 -2.10 -5.88 2.13
C ILE A 54 -2.65 -5.98 0.71
N VAL A 55 -1.77 -6.14 -0.28
CA VAL A 55 -2.15 -6.22 -1.70
C VAL A 55 -2.72 -7.58 -2.07
N ASP A 56 -2.03 -8.66 -1.73
CA ASP A 56 -2.38 -10.02 -2.15
C ASP A 56 -3.25 -10.77 -1.13
N GLY A 57 -3.29 -10.29 0.12
CA GLY A 57 -3.88 -11.04 1.23
C GLY A 57 -2.95 -12.12 1.76
N VAL A 58 -3.37 -12.79 2.83
CA VAL A 58 -2.64 -13.90 3.47
C VAL A 58 -3.60 -15.04 3.69
N MET A 59 -3.34 -16.21 3.10
CA MET A 59 -4.15 -17.41 3.29
C MET A 59 -5.65 -17.10 3.16
N ASP A 60 -6.44 -17.37 4.20
CA ASP A 60 -7.89 -17.09 4.24
C ASP A 60 -8.24 -15.63 4.62
N LYS A 61 -7.24 -14.79 4.92
CA LYS A 61 -7.47 -13.38 5.23
C LYS A 61 -7.57 -12.58 3.94
N ALA A 62 -8.70 -11.92 3.75
CA ALA A 62 -8.94 -11.11 2.56
C ALA A 62 -7.93 -9.97 2.42
N SER A 63 -7.48 -9.73 1.20
CA SER A 63 -6.73 -8.54 0.82
C SER A 63 -7.51 -7.27 1.16
N LYS A 64 -6.81 -6.19 1.51
CA LYS A 64 -7.42 -4.85 1.59
C LYS A 64 -7.64 -4.23 0.21
N PHE A 65 -6.97 -4.75 -0.81
CA PHE A 65 -7.23 -4.40 -2.20
C PHE A 65 -8.42 -5.18 -2.74
N THR A 66 -9.26 -4.54 -3.53
CA THR A 66 -10.21 -5.26 -4.37
C THR A 66 -9.45 -6.01 -5.48
N GLU A 67 -10.07 -7.02 -6.06
CA GLU A 67 -9.47 -7.75 -7.19
C GLU A 67 -9.07 -6.79 -8.34
N ALA A 68 -9.95 -5.86 -8.69
CA ALA A 68 -9.66 -4.86 -9.72
C ALA A 68 -8.49 -3.93 -9.37
N GLN A 69 -8.32 -3.57 -8.10
CA GLN A 69 -7.17 -2.77 -7.66
C GLN A 69 -5.88 -3.58 -7.75
N ARG A 70 -5.93 -4.83 -7.30
CA ARG A 70 -4.81 -5.75 -7.36
C ARG A 70 -4.36 -5.98 -8.80
N GLU A 71 -5.28 -6.30 -9.69
CA GLU A 71 -4.98 -6.42 -11.13
C GLU A 71 -4.37 -5.13 -11.71
N ARG A 72 -4.89 -3.99 -11.29
CA ARG A 72 -4.40 -2.69 -11.77
C ARG A 72 -2.98 -2.41 -11.32
N ILE A 73 -2.63 -2.62 -10.04
CA ILE A 73 -1.27 -2.37 -9.56
C ILE A 73 -0.24 -3.27 -10.25
N TYR A 74 -0.57 -4.54 -10.50
CA TYR A 74 0.30 -5.44 -11.25
C TYR A 74 0.42 -5.04 -12.73
N ARG A 75 -0.64 -4.57 -13.34
CA ARG A 75 -0.64 -4.18 -14.76
C ARG A 75 0.06 -2.84 -15.01
N THR A 76 -0.17 -1.84 -14.17
CA THR A 76 0.32 -0.48 -14.39
C THR A 76 1.59 -0.16 -13.62
N GLY A 77 1.93 -0.94 -12.62
CA GLY A 77 2.99 -0.67 -11.67
C GLY A 77 2.55 0.24 -10.53
N ALA A 78 3.28 0.16 -9.43
CA ALA A 78 2.95 0.87 -8.20
C ALA A 78 3.04 2.40 -8.38
N HIS A 79 4.02 2.92 -9.11
CA HIS A 79 4.17 4.35 -9.35
C HIS A 79 2.96 4.97 -10.07
N ASP A 80 2.41 4.28 -11.07
CA ASP A 80 1.18 4.71 -11.74
C ASP A 80 -0.05 4.52 -10.86
N PHE A 81 -0.13 3.38 -10.18
CA PHE A 81 -1.24 3.08 -9.30
C PHE A 81 -1.42 4.14 -8.22
N TYR A 82 -0.32 4.56 -7.59
CA TYR A 82 -0.30 5.62 -6.57
C TYR A 82 -0.20 7.04 -7.15
N ARG A 83 -0.26 7.21 -8.46
CA ARG A 83 -0.22 8.51 -9.15
C ARG A 83 1.03 9.34 -8.83
N LEU A 84 2.19 8.69 -8.81
CA LEU A 84 3.46 9.34 -8.46
C LEU A 84 4.24 9.91 -9.64
N LYS A 85 3.98 9.46 -10.86
CA LYS A 85 4.81 9.77 -12.06
C LYS A 85 4.96 11.25 -12.38
N ASN A 86 3.98 12.09 -12.08
CA ASN A 86 3.97 13.50 -12.47
C ASN A 86 4.20 14.47 -11.30
N ARG A 87 4.88 14.02 -10.24
CA ARG A 87 5.10 14.86 -9.07
C ARG A 87 6.40 15.64 -9.14
N ARG A 88 6.38 16.87 -8.57
CA ARG A 88 7.58 17.73 -8.48
C ARG A 88 8.67 17.12 -7.58
N ARG A 89 8.28 16.32 -6.59
CA ARG A 89 9.17 15.59 -5.71
C ARG A 89 9.04 14.11 -6.01
N HIS A 90 10.16 13.46 -6.24
CA HIS A 90 10.20 12.01 -6.37
C HIS A 90 9.92 11.36 -5.00
N LEU A 91 8.88 10.52 -4.95
CA LEU A 91 8.60 9.64 -3.82
C LEU A 91 8.98 8.22 -4.22
N GLU A 92 9.79 7.57 -3.39
CA GLU A 92 10.13 6.17 -3.58
C GLU A 92 9.03 5.27 -3.03
N ILE A 93 8.94 4.06 -3.53
CA ILE A 93 8.05 3.03 -3.00
C ILE A 93 8.90 1.88 -2.47
N MET A 94 8.72 1.60 -1.17
CA MET A 94 9.35 0.47 -0.49
C MET A 94 8.33 -0.64 -0.29
N GLY A 95 8.73 -1.88 -0.56
CA GLY A 95 7.91 -3.06 -0.30
C GLY A 95 8.31 -3.76 0.98
N ASP A 96 7.34 -4.31 1.69
CA ASP A 96 7.55 -5.29 2.75
C ASP A 96 6.64 -6.51 2.57
N CYS A 97 6.87 -7.54 3.37
CA CYS A 97 6.06 -8.76 3.33
C CYS A 97 4.74 -8.63 4.11
N GLY A 98 4.65 -7.68 5.04
CA GLY A 98 3.46 -7.47 5.88
C GLY A 98 3.39 -8.40 7.09
N ALA A 99 4.49 -8.57 7.82
CA ALA A 99 4.64 -9.50 8.93
C ALA A 99 3.58 -9.39 10.03
N PHE A 100 3.04 -8.19 10.28
CA PHE A 100 1.93 -8.00 11.23
C PHE A 100 0.65 -8.72 10.82
N THR A 101 0.42 -8.93 9.53
CA THR A 101 -0.78 -9.60 9.05
C THR A 101 -0.79 -11.11 9.36
N TYR A 102 0.40 -11.71 9.44
CA TYR A 102 0.58 -13.14 9.73
C TYR A 102 1.35 -13.41 11.02
N VAL A 103 1.30 -12.49 11.97
CA VAL A 103 2.03 -12.58 13.24
C VAL A 103 1.68 -13.81 14.08
N GLU A 104 0.49 -14.37 13.90
CA GLU A 104 0.02 -15.58 14.59
C GLU A 104 0.49 -16.89 13.92
N GLU A 105 1.03 -16.80 12.70
CA GLU A 105 1.55 -17.96 12.01
C GLU A 105 2.94 -18.33 12.53
N HIS A 106 3.28 -19.62 12.53
CA HIS A 106 4.60 -20.09 12.97
C HIS A 106 5.72 -19.70 12.03
N GLU A 107 5.42 -19.60 10.75
CA GLU A 107 6.35 -19.26 9.69
C GLU A 107 5.68 -18.26 8.74
N PRO A 108 6.45 -17.43 8.02
CA PRO A 108 5.89 -16.60 6.97
C PRO A 108 5.13 -17.44 5.94
N PRO A 109 3.91 -17.04 5.53
CA PRO A 109 3.09 -17.80 4.58
C PRO A 109 3.54 -17.66 3.13
N TYR A 110 4.59 -16.89 2.89
CA TYR A 110 5.18 -16.64 1.57
C TYR A 110 6.59 -17.22 1.49
N SER A 111 6.98 -17.69 0.32
CA SER A 111 8.39 -17.95 0.02
C SER A 111 9.14 -16.64 -0.26
N LEU A 112 10.46 -16.70 -0.21
CA LEU A 112 11.30 -15.56 -0.57
C LEU A 112 11.07 -15.15 -2.04
N GLU A 113 10.94 -16.13 -2.92
CA GLU A 113 10.68 -15.93 -4.35
C GLU A 113 9.36 -15.18 -4.57
N GLU A 114 8.29 -15.57 -3.87
CA GLU A 114 6.99 -14.88 -3.96
C GLU A 114 7.06 -13.42 -3.54
N VAL A 115 7.87 -13.10 -2.53
CA VAL A 115 8.06 -11.72 -2.08
C VAL A 115 8.86 -10.91 -3.10
N ILE A 116 9.93 -11.48 -3.65
CA ILE A 116 10.73 -10.84 -4.71
C ILE A 116 9.89 -10.63 -5.97
N ASP A 117 9.15 -11.64 -6.40
CA ASP A 117 8.26 -11.55 -7.56
C ASP A 117 7.20 -10.45 -7.41
N PHE A 118 6.70 -10.26 -6.19
CA PHE A 118 5.81 -9.15 -5.89
C PHE A 118 6.52 -7.80 -6.06
N TYR A 119 7.71 -7.62 -5.46
CA TYR A 119 8.46 -6.36 -5.55
C TYR A 119 8.81 -6.00 -6.99
N GLU A 120 9.28 -6.96 -7.76
CA GLU A 120 9.62 -6.78 -9.18
C GLU A 120 8.36 -6.62 -10.05
N GLY A 121 7.33 -7.43 -9.81
CA GLY A 121 6.10 -7.44 -10.57
C GLY A 121 5.31 -6.13 -10.51
N VAL A 122 5.32 -5.45 -9.36
CA VAL A 122 4.69 -4.14 -9.20
C VAL A 122 5.66 -2.96 -9.33
N GLY A 123 6.95 -3.23 -9.55
CA GLY A 123 7.97 -2.21 -9.82
C GLY A 123 8.27 -1.30 -8.63
N LEU A 124 8.60 -1.90 -7.49
CA LEU A 124 9.01 -1.15 -6.30
C LEU A 124 10.46 -0.69 -6.40
N ASP A 125 10.78 0.44 -5.76
CA ASP A 125 12.14 1.01 -5.78
C ASP A 125 13.06 0.30 -4.76
N LEU A 126 12.49 -0.10 -3.64
CA LEU A 126 13.17 -0.73 -2.52
C LEU A 126 12.34 -1.92 -2.00
N GLY A 127 13.01 -2.91 -1.44
CA GLY A 127 12.37 -4.04 -0.79
C GLY A 127 13.01 -4.35 0.55
N VAL A 128 12.20 -4.62 1.54
CA VAL A 128 12.63 -5.15 2.83
C VAL A 128 12.68 -6.67 2.73
N SER A 129 13.70 -7.28 3.33
CA SER A 129 13.77 -8.75 3.41
C SER A 129 12.56 -9.31 4.16
N MET A 130 12.17 -10.53 3.80
CA MET A 130 11.10 -11.23 4.51
C MET A 130 11.48 -11.40 5.98
N ASP A 131 10.53 -11.11 6.86
CA ASP A 131 10.69 -11.20 8.30
C ASP A 131 9.48 -11.84 8.98
N HIS A 132 9.63 -12.12 10.27
CA HIS A 132 8.57 -12.58 11.14
C HIS A 132 8.71 -11.90 12.50
N ILE A 133 7.59 -11.52 13.11
CA ILE A 133 7.59 -10.86 14.42
C ILE A 133 7.69 -11.90 15.51
N VAL A 134 8.69 -11.74 16.38
CA VAL A 134 8.89 -12.58 17.56
C VAL A 134 8.55 -11.78 18.81
N PHE A 135 7.46 -12.14 19.47
CA PHE A 135 7.01 -11.44 20.68
C PHE A 135 7.72 -11.85 21.98
N GLY A 136 8.51 -12.89 21.96
CA GLY A 136 9.27 -13.36 23.11
C GLY A 136 9.97 -14.68 22.86
N TYR A 137 10.83 -15.04 23.82
CA TYR A 137 11.47 -16.34 23.85
C TYR A 137 10.74 -17.21 24.87
N LEU A 138 10.36 -18.38 24.44
CA LEU A 138 9.86 -19.41 25.34
C LEU A 138 11.03 -20.18 25.98
#